data_7fe368c0e3406e6475bba20eaeb287fb
#
_entry.id   7fe368c0e3406e6475bba20eaeb287fb
#
_cell.length_a   1.000
_cell.length_b   1.000
_cell.length_c   1.000
_cell.angle_alpha   90.00
_cell.angle_beta   90.00
_cell.angle_gamma   90.00
#
_symmetry.space_group_name_H-M   'P 1'
#
loop_
_entity.id
_entity.type
_entity.pdbx_description
1 polymer ?
#
loop_
_entity_poly.entity_id
_entity_poly.type
_entity_poly.pdbx_seq_one_letter_code
_entity_poly.pdbx_strand_id
1 'polypeptide(L)'
;LGYFLMALPAGIIITRRGYRRGVVIGLLLFGIGSLLFIPGERLMSFPLFLGALFVIGCGLVMLETAANPYATELGDPATAASRLNLAQSFNGLGCILAPVIVGGFIFSDEGNGVALPYTVMGVAVLLVAALFTRVKLPEINAPADSVEEKDNKENKDLAATIRQLWSRRRFRLGVMALFCYE
;
A
#
# COMPACT_ATOMS: atom_id res chain seq x y z
N LEU A 1 12.95 -2.97 -1.61
CA LEU A 1 13.15 -2.11 -2.79
C LEU A 1 11.81 -1.50 -3.27
N GLY A 2 10.72 -2.29 -3.40
CA GLY A 2 9.41 -1.80 -3.83
C GLY A 2 8.88 -0.67 -2.95
N TYR A 3 8.98 -0.82 -1.63
CA TYR A 3 8.59 0.20 -0.66
C TYR A 3 9.36 1.51 -0.86
N PHE A 4 10.66 1.44 -0.98
CA PHE A 4 11.50 2.63 -1.15
C PHE A 4 11.22 3.36 -2.47
N LEU A 5 11.16 2.62 -3.58
CA LEU A 5 10.95 3.20 -4.91
C LEU A 5 9.54 3.76 -5.09
N MET A 6 8.52 3.11 -4.51
CA MET A 6 7.13 3.50 -4.70
C MET A 6 6.63 4.54 -3.69
N ALA A 7 7.36 4.80 -2.60
CA ALA A 7 6.94 5.73 -1.55
C ALA A 7 6.66 7.15 -2.09
N LEU A 8 7.60 7.72 -2.87
CA LEU A 8 7.43 9.04 -3.49
C LEU A 8 6.36 9.05 -4.60
N PRO A 9 6.38 8.14 -5.60
CA PRO A 9 5.33 8.06 -6.60
C PRO A 9 3.93 7.86 -6.03
N ALA A 10 3.78 7.03 -4.99
CA ALA A 10 2.51 6.81 -4.32
C ALA A 10 1.94 8.11 -3.73
N GLY A 11 2.76 8.88 -3.01
CA GLY A 11 2.38 10.18 -2.49
C GLY A 11 1.90 11.14 -3.59
N ILE A 12 2.64 11.24 -4.69
CA ILE A 12 2.29 12.11 -5.85
C ILE A 12 0.99 11.65 -6.51
N ILE A 13 0.81 10.36 -6.72
CA ILE A 13 -0.42 9.83 -7.33
C ILE A 13 -1.64 10.12 -6.46
N ILE A 14 -1.51 9.93 -5.15
CA ILE A 14 -2.61 10.13 -4.21
C ILE A 14 -2.98 11.62 -4.11
N THR A 15 -2.00 12.52 -4.05
CA THR A 15 -2.26 13.96 -4.03
C THR A 15 -2.93 14.46 -5.31
N ARG A 16 -2.57 13.90 -6.47
CA ARG A 16 -3.14 14.29 -7.77
C ARG A 16 -4.48 13.61 -8.10
N ARG A 17 -4.71 12.38 -7.64
CA ARG A 17 -5.86 11.56 -8.05
C ARG A 17 -6.84 11.22 -6.94
N GLY A 18 -6.55 11.64 -5.71
CA GLY A 18 -7.35 11.37 -4.52
C GLY A 18 -7.09 9.99 -3.91
N TYR A 19 -7.49 9.85 -2.64
CA TYR A 19 -7.24 8.64 -1.84
C TYR A 19 -7.95 7.41 -2.39
N ARG A 20 -9.21 7.54 -2.83
CA ARG A 20 -10.00 6.43 -3.36
C ARG A 20 -9.32 5.76 -4.56
N ARG A 21 -8.84 6.56 -5.53
CA ARG A 21 -8.12 6.03 -6.69
C ARG A 21 -6.79 5.41 -6.30
N GLY A 22 -6.10 5.98 -5.30
CA GLY A 22 -4.90 5.40 -4.71
C GLY A 22 -5.14 3.98 -4.18
N VAL A 23 -6.20 3.79 -3.40
CA VAL A 23 -6.60 2.46 -2.88
C VAL A 23 -6.89 1.48 -4.02
N VAL A 24 -7.66 1.89 -5.04
CA VAL A 24 -7.99 1.00 -6.18
C VAL A 24 -6.73 0.60 -6.95
N ILE A 25 -5.83 1.54 -7.22
CA ILE A 25 -4.56 1.24 -7.91
C ILE A 25 -3.71 0.29 -7.07
N GLY A 26 -3.63 0.50 -5.76
CA GLY A 26 -2.90 -0.36 -4.84
C GLY A 26 -3.46 -1.79 -4.81
N LEU A 27 -4.79 -1.94 -4.74
CA LEU A 27 -5.46 -3.25 -4.80
C LEU A 27 -5.22 -3.96 -6.14
N LEU A 28 -5.27 -3.23 -7.26
CA LEU A 28 -5.00 -3.80 -8.58
C LEU A 28 -3.55 -4.27 -8.70
N LEU A 29 -2.58 -3.45 -8.28
CA LEU A 29 -1.16 -3.83 -8.29
C LEU A 29 -0.91 -5.07 -7.42
N PHE A 30 -1.48 -5.10 -6.20
CA PHE A 30 -1.36 -6.23 -5.31
C PHE A 30 -1.97 -7.50 -5.92
N GLY A 31 -3.20 -7.41 -6.45
CA GLY A 31 -3.88 -8.55 -7.07
C GLY A 31 -3.15 -9.07 -8.30
N ILE A 32 -2.71 -8.21 -9.20
CA ILE A 32 -1.93 -8.59 -10.40
C ILE A 32 -0.60 -9.22 -9.97
N GLY A 33 0.12 -8.62 -9.01
CA GLY A 33 1.37 -9.16 -8.48
C GLY A 33 1.18 -10.55 -7.89
N SER A 34 0.08 -10.79 -7.16
CA SER A 34 -0.24 -12.10 -6.60
C SER A 34 -0.55 -13.14 -7.70
N LEU A 35 -1.24 -12.76 -8.77
CA LEU A 35 -1.51 -13.66 -9.89
C LEU A 35 -0.25 -13.99 -10.73
N LEU A 36 0.78 -13.14 -10.71
CA LEU A 36 2.06 -13.42 -11.37
C LEU A 36 2.81 -14.59 -10.74
N PHE A 37 2.42 -15.06 -9.55
CA PHE A 37 2.97 -16.29 -8.98
C PHE A 37 2.60 -17.54 -9.78
N ILE A 38 1.43 -17.55 -10.46
CA ILE A 38 1.01 -18.68 -11.30
C ILE A 38 2.01 -18.97 -12.44
N PRO A 39 2.34 -18.01 -13.33
CA PRO A 39 3.35 -18.25 -14.34
C PRO A 39 4.75 -18.40 -13.75
N GLY A 40 5.05 -17.78 -12.60
CA GLY A 40 6.31 -17.94 -11.89
C GLY A 40 6.59 -19.39 -11.51
N GLU A 41 5.60 -20.08 -10.95
CA GLU A 41 5.69 -21.48 -10.57
C GLU A 41 5.78 -22.39 -11.80
N ARG A 42 4.93 -22.17 -12.81
CA ARG A 42 4.96 -22.99 -14.04
C ARG A 42 6.28 -22.91 -14.80
N LEU A 43 6.91 -21.75 -14.83
CA LEU A 43 8.16 -21.51 -15.53
C LEU A 43 9.40 -21.76 -14.65
N MET A 44 9.21 -22.08 -13.36
CA MET A 44 10.28 -22.26 -12.37
C MET A 44 11.29 -21.10 -12.41
N SER A 45 10.79 -19.87 -12.66
CA SER A 45 11.64 -18.70 -12.92
C SER A 45 11.76 -17.81 -11.69
N PHE A 46 12.94 -17.85 -11.05
CA PHE A 46 13.25 -17.01 -9.90
C PHE A 46 13.09 -15.49 -10.17
N PRO A 47 13.53 -14.95 -11.34
CA PRO A 47 13.32 -13.54 -11.65
C PRO A 47 11.84 -13.14 -11.71
N LEU A 48 10.97 -14.05 -12.16
CA LEU A 48 9.53 -13.80 -12.23
C LEU A 48 8.91 -13.73 -10.84
N PHE A 49 9.32 -14.61 -9.92
CA PHE A 49 8.92 -14.55 -8.52
C PHE A 49 9.35 -13.22 -7.86
N LEU A 50 10.58 -12.80 -8.11
CA LEU A 50 11.10 -11.56 -7.57
C LEU A 50 10.35 -10.35 -8.13
N GLY A 51 10.00 -10.37 -9.42
CA GLY A 51 9.17 -9.37 -10.07
C GLY A 51 7.76 -9.32 -9.49
N ALA A 52 7.14 -10.47 -9.24
CA ALA A 52 5.82 -10.57 -8.62
C ALA A 52 5.82 -9.98 -7.20
N LEU A 53 6.81 -10.31 -6.37
CA LEU A 53 7.00 -9.74 -5.04
C LEU A 53 7.23 -8.22 -5.10
N PHE A 54 7.97 -7.74 -6.09
CA PHE A 54 8.18 -6.31 -6.28
C PHE A 54 6.86 -5.58 -6.58
N VAL A 55 6.02 -6.13 -7.47
CA VAL A 55 4.71 -5.56 -7.82
C VAL A 55 3.77 -5.58 -6.61
N ILE A 56 3.75 -6.68 -5.83
CA ILE A 56 3.01 -6.77 -4.57
C ILE A 56 3.47 -5.67 -3.60
N GLY A 57 4.78 -5.51 -3.43
CA GLY A 57 5.35 -4.47 -2.57
C GLY A 57 4.93 -3.06 -2.99
N CYS A 58 4.92 -2.76 -4.29
CA CYS A 58 4.40 -1.49 -4.82
C CYS A 58 2.91 -1.30 -4.49
N GLY A 59 2.11 -2.37 -4.62
CA GLY A 59 0.69 -2.35 -4.27
C GLY A 59 0.46 -2.08 -2.78
N LEU A 60 1.23 -2.71 -1.90
CA LEU A 60 1.16 -2.51 -0.46
C LEU A 60 1.46 -1.06 -0.06
N VAL A 61 2.53 -0.48 -0.60
CA VAL A 61 2.87 0.93 -0.33
C VAL A 61 1.74 1.87 -0.73
N MET A 62 1.16 1.66 -1.93
CA MET A 62 0.01 2.45 -2.38
C MET A 62 -1.18 2.32 -1.44
N LEU A 63 -1.46 1.10 -0.96
CA LEU A 63 -2.55 0.84 -0.02
C LEU A 63 -2.31 1.51 1.32
N GLU A 64 -1.13 1.35 1.93
CA GLU A 64 -0.79 1.95 3.22
C GLU A 64 -0.83 3.47 3.16
N THR A 65 -0.26 4.06 2.09
CA THR A 65 -0.22 5.52 1.91
C THR A 65 -1.61 6.11 1.65
N ALA A 66 -2.52 5.36 1.01
CA ALA A 66 -3.86 5.83 0.68
C ALA A 66 -4.91 5.46 1.72
N ALA A 67 -4.92 4.21 2.21
CA ALA A 67 -6.01 3.69 3.05
C ALA A 67 -5.99 4.28 4.46
N ASN A 68 -4.81 4.49 5.06
CA ASN A 68 -4.71 5.04 6.41
C ASN A 68 -5.25 6.47 6.51
N PRO A 69 -4.81 7.45 5.68
CA PRO A 69 -5.41 8.78 5.67
C PRO A 69 -6.88 8.74 5.27
N TYR A 70 -7.25 7.90 4.30
CA TYR A 70 -8.63 7.77 3.87
C TYR A 70 -9.55 7.32 5.02
N ALA A 71 -9.12 6.35 5.83
CA ALA A 71 -9.86 5.90 7.01
C ALA A 71 -10.02 7.00 8.07
N THR A 72 -9.05 7.92 8.21
CA THR A 72 -9.16 9.04 9.14
C THR A 72 -10.08 10.14 8.65
N GLU A 73 -10.12 10.38 7.35
CA GLU A 73 -10.95 11.41 6.72
C GLU A 73 -12.42 10.99 6.49
N LEU A 74 -12.72 9.70 6.53
CA LEU A 74 -14.02 9.14 6.19
C LEU A 74 -15.06 9.24 7.31
N GLY A 75 -15.09 10.29 8.13
CA GLY A 75 -16.08 10.45 9.19
C GLY A 75 -15.71 11.56 10.15
N ASP A 76 -16.35 11.55 11.34
CA ASP A 76 -16.13 12.58 12.34
C ASP A 76 -14.66 12.64 12.77
N PRO A 77 -14.01 13.81 12.72
CA PRO A 77 -12.63 14.01 13.19
C PRO A 77 -12.39 13.56 14.64
N ALA A 78 -13.40 13.66 15.50
CA ALA A 78 -13.30 13.23 16.90
C ALA A 78 -13.04 11.71 17.05
N THR A 79 -13.47 10.89 16.07
CA THR A 79 -13.31 9.43 16.08
C THR A 79 -12.20 8.92 15.13
N ALA A 80 -11.47 9.82 14.48
CA ALA A 80 -10.44 9.47 13.49
C ALA A 80 -9.37 8.51 14.05
N ALA A 81 -8.84 8.79 15.24
CA ALA A 81 -7.85 7.94 15.90
C ALA A 81 -8.40 6.54 16.24
N SER A 82 -9.66 6.46 16.67
CA SER A 82 -10.31 5.18 16.99
C SER A 82 -10.50 4.32 15.74
N ARG A 83 -10.90 4.92 14.61
CA ARG A 83 -11.03 4.21 13.33
C ARG A 83 -9.69 3.69 12.82
N LEU A 84 -8.63 4.51 12.93
CA LEU A 84 -7.30 4.10 12.53
C LEU A 84 -6.79 2.95 13.41
N ASN A 85 -6.95 3.05 14.73
CA ASN A 85 -6.56 1.98 15.66
C ASN A 85 -7.31 0.69 15.40
N LEU A 86 -8.62 0.77 15.09
CA LEU A 86 -9.40 -0.40 14.71
C LEU A 86 -8.86 -1.05 13.42
N ALA A 87 -8.57 -0.25 12.40
CA ALA A 87 -7.98 -0.74 11.15
C ALA A 87 -6.63 -1.41 11.38
N GLN A 88 -5.76 -0.81 12.21
CA GLN A 88 -4.46 -1.39 12.56
C GLN A 88 -4.59 -2.67 13.41
N SER A 89 -5.62 -2.79 14.24
CA SER A 89 -5.90 -4.03 14.98
C SER A 89 -6.25 -5.18 14.04
N PHE A 90 -7.03 -4.93 12.99
CA PHE A 90 -7.28 -5.93 11.95
C PHE A 90 -6.03 -6.29 11.16
N ASN A 91 -5.15 -5.32 10.88
CA ASN A 91 -3.85 -5.59 10.28
C ASN A 91 -3.00 -6.52 11.17
N GLY A 92 -2.91 -6.22 12.47
CA GLY A 92 -2.22 -7.09 13.44
C GLY A 92 -2.80 -8.50 13.51
N LEU A 93 -4.13 -8.63 13.48
CA LEU A 93 -4.80 -9.93 13.42
C LEU A 93 -4.42 -10.69 12.13
N GLY A 94 -4.35 -10.00 11.01
CA GLY A 94 -3.89 -10.55 9.73
C GLY A 94 -2.47 -11.09 9.80
N CYS A 95 -1.56 -10.39 10.47
CA CYS A 95 -0.17 -10.82 10.66
C CYS A 95 -0.06 -12.13 11.47
N ILE A 96 -1.00 -12.39 12.39
CA ILE A 96 -1.04 -13.65 13.16
C ILE A 96 -1.69 -14.77 12.33
N LEU A 97 -2.81 -14.48 11.66
CA LEU A 97 -3.58 -15.49 10.94
C LEU A 97 -2.92 -15.93 9.63
N ALA A 98 -2.26 -15.00 8.90
CA ALA A 98 -1.69 -15.28 7.60
C ALA A 98 -0.64 -16.41 7.62
N PRO A 99 0.35 -16.43 8.52
CA PRO A 99 1.32 -17.53 8.59
C PRO A 99 0.67 -18.88 8.92
N VAL A 100 -0.37 -18.89 9.76
CA VAL A 100 -1.08 -20.12 10.14
C VAL A 100 -1.84 -20.68 8.93
N ILE A 101 -2.59 -19.83 8.23
CA ILE A 101 -3.38 -20.23 7.06
C ILE A 101 -2.47 -20.67 5.92
N VAL A 102 -1.49 -19.82 5.57
CA VAL A 102 -0.55 -20.10 4.45
C VAL A 102 0.32 -21.30 4.79
N GLY A 103 0.77 -21.43 6.04
CA GLY A 103 1.53 -22.59 6.49
C GLY A 103 0.73 -23.88 6.34
N GLY A 104 -0.56 -23.88 6.70
CA GLY A 104 -1.44 -25.02 6.50
C GLY A 104 -1.55 -25.46 5.02
N PHE A 105 -1.56 -24.50 4.08
CA PHE A 105 -1.56 -24.81 2.64
C PHE A 105 -0.22 -25.33 2.12
N ILE A 106 0.89 -24.77 2.59
CA ILE A 106 2.24 -25.14 2.12
C ILE A 106 2.67 -26.51 2.67
N PHE A 107 2.30 -26.80 3.93
CA PHE A 107 2.70 -28.06 4.59
C PHE A 107 1.66 -29.17 4.45
N SER A 108 0.55 -28.97 3.71
CA SER A 108 -0.34 -30.08 3.36
C SER A 108 0.32 -31.00 2.34
N ASP A 109 0.19 -32.31 2.57
CA ASP A 109 0.81 -33.40 1.76
C ASP A 109 0.38 -33.43 0.27
N GLU A 110 -0.56 -32.59 -0.14
CA GLU A 110 -1.12 -32.57 -1.50
C GLU A 110 -0.28 -31.83 -2.54
N GLY A 111 0.95 -31.41 -2.21
CA GLY A 111 1.86 -30.80 -3.19
C GLY A 111 1.34 -29.50 -3.82
N ASN A 112 0.44 -28.82 -3.12
CA ASN A 112 -0.08 -27.53 -3.53
C ASN A 112 1.02 -26.48 -3.41
N GLY A 113 1.64 -26.13 -4.52
CA GLY A 113 2.74 -25.17 -4.57
C GLY A 113 2.40 -23.80 -3.99
N VAL A 114 3.38 -22.94 -3.95
CA VAL A 114 3.26 -21.55 -3.41
C VAL A 114 2.24 -20.72 -4.19
N ALA A 115 1.97 -21.04 -5.47
CA ALA A 115 1.05 -20.26 -6.29
C ALA A 115 -0.41 -20.32 -5.82
N LEU A 116 -0.85 -21.41 -5.20
CA LEU A 116 -2.26 -21.57 -4.80
C LEU A 116 -2.68 -20.50 -3.75
N PRO A 117 -2.01 -20.33 -2.61
CA PRO A 117 -2.37 -19.32 -1.64
C PRO A 117 -2.29 -17.90 -2.20
N TYR A 118 -1.29 -17.60 -3.04
CA TYR A 118 -1.19 -16.29 -3.69
C TYR A 118 -2.29 -16.07 -4.72
N THR A 119 -2.74 -17.10 -5.42
CA THR A 119 -3.85 -17.01 -6.36
C THR A 119 -5.17 -16.70 -5.63
N VAL A 120 -5.47 -17.42 -4.56
CA VAL A 120 -6.67 -17.20 -3.74
C VAL A 120 -6.67 -15.77 -3.20
N MET A 121 -5.55 -15.32 -2.65
CA MET A 121 -5.38 -13.98 -2.13
C MET A 121 -5.51 -12.93 -3.24
N GLY A 122 -4.90 -13.14 -4.40
CA GLY A 122 -4.99 -12.24 -5.56
C GLY A 122 -6.43 -12.08 -6.06
N VAL A 123 -7.17 -13.18 -6.18
CA VAL A 123 -8.58 -13.15 -6.58
C VAL A 123 -9.43 -12.42 -5.54
N ALA A 124 -9.24 -12.70 -4.25
CA ALA A 124 -9.96 -12.02 -3.16
C ALA A 124 -9.72 -10.50 -3.20
N VAL A 125 -8.47 -10.07 -3.35
CA VAL A 125 -8.12 -8.64 -3.42
C VAL A 125 -8.69 -7.98 -4.67
N LEU A 126 -8.69 -8.66 -5.82
CA LEU A 126 -9.32 -8.13 -7.05
C LEU A 126 -10.84 -8.01 -6.93
N LEU A 127 -11.49 -8.92 -6.22
CA LEU A 127 -12.93 -8.80 -5.89
C LEU A 127 -13.18 -7.57 -5.01
N VAL A 128 -12.34 -7.35 -4.00
CA VAL A 128 -12.41 -6.13 -3.17
C VAL A 128 -12.16 -4.88 -4.02
N ALA A 129 -11.20 -4.89 -4.95
CA ALA A 129 -10.97 -3.80 -5.89
C ALA A 129 -12.22 -3.50 -6.73
N ALA A 130 -12.87 -4.54 -7.25
CA ALA A 130 -14.09 -4.42 -8.02
C ALA A 130 -15.26 -3.84 -7.18
N LEU A 131 -15.39 -4.26 -5.91
CA LEU A 131 -16.34 -3.68 -4.97
C LEU A 131 -16.04 -2.19 -4.72
N PHE A 132 -14.79 -1.83 -4.48
CA PHE A 132 -14.37 -0.44 -4.27
C PHE A 132 -14.65 0.46 -5.48
N THR A 133 -14.57 -0.06 -6.70
CA THR A 133 -14.93 0.70 -7.89
C THR A 133 -16.43 0.92 -8.02
N ARG A 134 -17.26 -0.04 -7.56
CA ARG A 134 -18.72 0.04 -7.64
C ARG A 134 -19.35 0.85 -6.52
N VAL A 135 -18.79 0.83 -5.33
CA VAL A 135 -19.29 1.63 -4.20
C VAL A 135 -18.92 3.09 -4.43
N LYS A 136 -19.93 3.98 -4.40
CA LYS A 136 -19.74 5.44 -4.49
C LYS A 136 -19.23 5.99 -3.16
N LEU A 137 -17.98 5.71 -2.83
CA LEU A 137 -17.31 6.32 -1.71
C LEU A 137 -16.91 7.77 -2.07
N PRO A 138 -17.03 8.73 -1.14
CA PRO A 138 -16.61 10.10 -1.38
C PRO A 138 -15.12 10.16 -1.78
N GLU A 139 -14.81 10.84 -2.87
CA GLU A 139 -13.42 11.18 -3.19
C GLU A 139 -13.02 12.33 -2.28
N ILE A 140 -12.19 12.03 -1.29
CA ILE A 140 -11.55 13.02 -0.46
C ILE A 140 -10.23 13.33 -1.15
N ASN A 141 -10.16 14.52 -1.73
CA ASN A 141 -8.90 15.03 -2.27
C ASN A 141 -8.01 15.43 -1.08
N ALA A 142 -6.72 15.14 -1.17
CA ALA A 142 -5.77 15.76 -0.27
C ALA A 142 -5.95 17.28 -0.34
N PRO A 143 -5.79 18.04 0.77
CA PRO A 143 -6.11 19.47 0.83
C PRO A 143 -5.61 20.21 -0.40
N ALA A 144 -6.52 20.80 -1.15
CA ALA A 144 -6.26 21.43 -2.46
C ALA A 144 -5.32 22.63 -2.39
N ASP A 145 -5.07 23.16 -1.19
CA ASP A 145 -4.18 24.31 -0.99
C ASP A 145 -2.72 24.09 -1.38
N SER A 146 -2.39 22.85 -1.81
CA SER A 146 -1.03 22.49 -2.24
C SER A 146 -0.88 22.20 -3.74
N VAL A 147 -1.97 22.15 -4.54
CA VAL A 147 -1.89 21.55 -5.88
C VAL A 147 -1.96 22.57 -7.03
N GLU A 148 -2.71 23.66 -6.92
CA GLU A 148 -2.92 24.57 -8.06
C GLU A 148 -1.78 25.58 -8.31
N GLU A 149 -0.90 25.80 -7.34
CA GLU A 149 0.19 26.79 -7.50
C GLU A 149 1.55 26.18 -7.92
N LYS A 150 1.64 24.86 -8.09
CA LYS A 150 2.93 24.13 -8.11
C LYS A 150 3.35 23.47 -9.41
N ASP A 151 2.55 23.44 -10.46
CA ASP A 151 2.91 22.70 -11.68
C ASP A 151 4.14 23.26 -12.43
N ASN A 152 4.58 24.47 -12.11
CA ASN A 152 5.76 25.12 -12.73
C ASN A 152 6.98 25.34 -11.82
N LYS A 153 6.87 24.99 -10.52
CA LYS A 153 7.97 25.14 -9.52
C LYS A 153 8.47 23.83 -8.92
N GLU A 154 7.82 22.70 -9.23
CA GLU A 154 7.88 21.49 -8.42
C GLU A 154 9.25 20.78 -8.37
N ASN A 155 10.09 20.89 -9.39
CA ASN A 155 11.41 20.23 -9.38
C ASN A 155 12.50 20.99 -8.59
N LYS A 156 12.32 22.28 -8.35
CA LYS A 156 13.27 23.08 -7.55
C LYS A 156 12.89 23.11 -6.07
N ASP A 157 11.59 23.02 -5.76
CA ASP A 157 11.09 23.16 -4.40
C ASP A 157 11.12 21.86 -3.58
N LEU A 158 11.10 20.69 -4.21
CA LEU A 158 11.12 19.40 -3.49
C LEU A 158 12.44 19.23 -2.72
N ALA A 159 13.57 19.54 -3.36
CA ALA A 159 14.88 19.49 -2.72
C ALA A 159 15.02 20.56 -1.61
N ALA A 160 14.47 21.76 -1.83
CA ALA A 160 14.45 22.81 -0.83
C ALA A 160 13.54 22.44 0.36
N THR A 161 12.37 21.86 0.10
CA THR A 161 11.45 21.39 1.14
C THR A 161 12.05 20.24 1.95
N ILE A 162 12.68 19.25 1.31
CA ILE A 162 13.39 18.17 2.00
C ILE A 162 14.51 18.75 2.87
N ARG A 163 15.28 19.69 2.33
CA ARG A 163 16.37 20.36 3.08
C ARG A 163 15.85 21.14 4.28
N GLN A 164 14.71 21.83 4.11
CA GLN A 164 14.05 22.57 5.18
C GLN A 164 13.46 21.65 6.25
N LEU A 165 12.85 20.53 5.86
CA LEU A 165 12.36 19.50 6.78
C LEU A 165 13.52 18.86 7.54
N TRP A 166 14.62 18.55 6.85
CA TRP A 166 15.82 17.96 7.46
C TRP A 166 16.52 18.90 8.44
N SER A 167 16.38 20.22 8.28
CA SER A 167 16.91 21.19 9.24
C SER A 167 16.15 21.17 10.59
N ARG A 168 14.89 20.66 10.61
CA ARG A 168 14.08 20.59 11.82
C ARG A 168 14.48 19.38 12.67
N ARG A 169 15.01 19.64 13.89
CA ARG A 169 15.44 18.60 14.83
C ARG A 169 14.35 17.54 15.09
N ARG A 170 13.08 17.96 15.23
CA ARG A 170 11.94 17.06 15.47
C ARG A 170 11.71 16.09 14.32
N PHE A 171 11.86 16.54 13.07
CA PHE A 171 11.72 15.69 11.89
C PHE A 171 12.83 14.63 11.83
N ARG A 172 14.09 15.03 12.05
CA ARG A 172 15.23 14.09 12.10
C ARG A 172 15.07 13.03 13.18
N LEU A 173 14.67 13.45 14.38
CA LEU A 173 14.42 12.50 15.48
C LEU A 173 13.27 11.55 15.18
N GLY A 174 12.19 12.03 14.53
CA GLY A 174 11.08 11.19 14.10
C GLY A 174 11.50 10.17 13.06
N VAL A 175 12.30 10.56 12.06
CA VAL A 175 12.84 9.64 11.05
C VAL A 175 13.78 8.61 11.67
N MET A 176 14.65 9.04 12.61
CA MET A 176 15.54 8.10 13.33
C MET A 176 14.74 7.13 14.21
N ALA A 177 13.70 7.61 14.89
CA ALA A 177 12.85 6.74 15.70
C ALA A 177 12.11 5.70 14.85
N LEU A 178 11.61 6.12 13.68
CA LEU A 178 10.96 5.21 12.73
C LEU A 178 11.93 4.16 12.19
N PHE A 179 13.15 4.59 11.84
CA PHE A 179 14.21 3.69 11.38
C PHE A 179 14.65 2.66 12.45
N CYS A 180 14.65 3.06 13.72
CA CYS A 180 14.97 2.13 14.83
C CYS A 180 13.82 1.19 15.16
N TYR A 181 12.57 1.53 14.76
CA TYR A 181 11.39 0.71 15.00
C TYR A 181 11.23 -0.41 13.96
N GLU A 182 11.58 -0.18 12.71
CA GLU A 182 11.58 -1.17 11.61
C GLU A 182 12.79 -2.13 11.71
#